data_ce7d48e246c67d223c447959996f4dff
#
_entry.id   ce7d48e246c67d223c447959996f4dff
#
_cell.length_a   1.000
_cell.length_b   1.000
_cell.length_c   1.000
_cell.angle_alpha   90.00
_cell.angle_beta   90.00
_cell.angle_gamma   90.00
#
_symmetry.space_group_name_H-M   'P 1'
#
loop_
_entity.id
_entity.type
_entity.pdbx_description
1 polymer ?
#
loop_
_entity_poly.entity_id
_entity_poly.type
_entity_poly.pdbx_seq_one_letter_code
_entity_poly.pdbx_strand_id
1 'polypeptide(L)'
;MSEWNTVICTTVDLNDDYDVLDIVNVTVAGNTWKDEAAALGLQVDTGWLASGDVTTVFTVASALLKHTANEIGADAVVGCEFDVGFDNVGPYVVGFGTAVKLK
;
A
#
# COMPACT_ATOMS: atom_id res chain seq x y z
N MET A 1 11.99 -7.48 13.09
CA MET A 1 10.67 -7.44 12.42
C MET A 1 10.48 -6.06 11.82
N SER A 2 10.09 -6.01 10.57
CA SER A 2 9.87 -4.71 9.94
C SER A 2 8.56 -4.10 10.42
N GLU A 3 8.55 -2.78 10.54
CA GLU A 3 7.40 -2.04 11.03
C GLU A 3 6.84 -1.17 9.91
N TRP A 4 6.35 -1.85 8.88
CA TRP A 4 5.83 -1.18 7.69
C TRP A 4 4.72 -0.17 8.02
N ASN A 5 3.99 -0.38 9.11
CA ASN A 5 2.89 0.51 9.49
C ASN A 5 3.36 1.87 10.02
N THR A 6 4.67 2.05 10.23
CA THR A 6 5.23 3.35 10.59
C THR A 6 5.63 4.18 9.37
N VAL A 7 5.59 3.59 8.18
CA VAL A 7 5.91 4.30 6.95
C VAL A 7 4.79 5.27 6.62
N ILE A 8 5.15 6.52 6.37
CA ILE A 8 4.19 7.56 5.98
C ILE A 8 3.91 7.45 4.49
N CYS A 9 2.64 7.44 4.11
CA CYS A 9 2.25 7.47 2.70
C CYS A 9 1.43 8.73 2.46
N THR A 10 1.88 9.59 1.56
CA THR A 10 1.23 10.87 1.31
C THR A 10 1.13 11.15 -0.19
N THR A 11 0.06 11.83 -0.58
CA THR A 11 -0.15 12.23 -1.97
C THR A 11 0.63 13.49 -2.34
N VAL A 12 1.20 14.17 -1.36
CA VAL A 12 1.98 15.38 -1.57
C VAL A 12 3.44 15.12 -1.19
N ASP A 13 4.28 16.08 -1.43
CA ASP A 13 5.68 16.02 -1.04
C ASP A 13 5.83 16.35 0.46
N LEU A 14 6.98 16.00 1.01
CA LEU A 14 7.31 16.33 2.39
C LEU A 14 8.12 17.61 2.44
N ASN A 15 8.01 18.33 3.57
CA ASN A 15 8.81 19.54 3.79
C ASN A 15 10.22 19.22 4.30
N ASP A 16 10.46 18.00 4.74
CA ASP A 16 11.75 17.57 5.28
C ASP A 16 12.69 17.15 4.15
N ASP A 17 13.96 17.25 4.40
CA ASP A 17 14.97 16.73 3.49
C ASP A 17 14.95 15.20 3.50
N TYR A 18 15.12 14.63 2.34
CA TYR A 18 15.11 13.16 2.21
C TYR A 18 15.95 12.72 1.01
N ASP A 19 16.31 11.45 1.03
CA ASP A 19 16.94 10.79 -0.12
C ASP A 19 15.91 9.93 -0.83
N VAL A 20 15.86 10.03 -2.14
CA VAL A 20 14.99 9.17 -2.95
C VAL A 20 15.64 7.79 -3.06
N LEU A 21 14.89 6.75 -2.73
CA LEU A 21 15.37 5.37 -2.82
C LEU A 21 14.94 4.70 -4.12
N ASP A 22 13.65 4.73 -4.42
CA ASP A 22 13.12 4.08 -5.62
C ASP A 22 11.65 4.44 -5.80
N ILE A 23 11.13 4.13 -6.98
CA ILE A 23 9.70 4.16 -7.23
C ILE A 23 9.15 2.80 -6.81
N VAL A 24 8.06 2.82 -6.04
CA VAL A 24 7.39 1.59 -5.59
C VAL A 24 5.99 1.54 -6.17
N ASN A 25 5.53 0.34 -6.47
CA ASN A 25 4.18 0.13 -6.97
C ASN A 25 3.64 -1.22 -6.49
N VAL A 26 2.32 -1.31 -6.38
CA VAL A 26 1.64 -2.54 -5.96
C VAL A 26 0.33 -2.64 -6.72
N THR A 27 -0.16 -3.87 -6.89
CA THR A 27 -1.48 -4.13 -7.45
C THR A 27 -2.17 -5.15 -6.55
N VAL A 28 -3.39 -4.84 -6.14
CA VAL A 28 -4.21 -5.75 -5.34
C VAL A 28 -5.57 -5.90 -6.03
N ALA A 29 -5.98 -7.14 -6.25
CA ALA A 29 -7.21 -7.44 -6.96
C ALA A 29 -8.26 -8.08 -6.05
N GLY A 30 -9.49 -8.12 -6.54
CA GLY A 30 -10.60 -8.69 -5.79
C GLY A 30 -10.46 -10.17 -5.48
N ASN A 31 -9.62 -10.90 -6.24
CA ASN A 31 -9.39 -12.33 -5.99
C ASN A 31 -8.08 -12.60 -5.24
N THR A 32 -7.28 -11.59 -4.93
CA THR A 32 -5.99 -11.78 -4.25
C THR A 32 -5.86 -10.98 -2.96
N TRP A 33 -6.80 -10.10 -2.66
CA TRP A 33 -6.67 -9.20 -1.53
C TRP A 33 -6.54 -9.94 -0.19
N LYS A 34 -7.20 -11.09 -0.05
CA LYS A 34 -7.14 -11.87 1.20
C LYS A 34 -5.75 -12.41 1.46
N ASP A 35 -5.10 -12.93 0.42
CA ASP A 35 -3.75 -13.47 0.55
C ASP A 35 -2.76 -12.37 0.91
N GLU A 36 -2.90 -11.21 0.26
CA GLU A 36 -2.04 -10.06 0.54
C GLU A 36 -2.26 -9.56 1.97
N ALA A 37 -3.51 -9.45 2.40
CA ALA A 37 -3.83 -9.01 3.77
C ALA A 37 -3.26 -9.98 4.80
N ALA A 38 -3.37 -11.27 4.56
CA ALA A 38 -2.84 -12.28 5.48
C ALA A 38 -1.32 -12.18 5.57
N ALA A 39 -0.64 -11.95 4.45
CA ALA A 39 0.81 -11.81 4.41
C ALA A 39 1.27 -10.57 5.21
N LEU A 40 0.44 -9.54 5.29
CA LEU A 40 0.72 -8.32 6.05
C LEU A 40 0.29 -8.41 7.51
N GLY A 41 -0.33 -9.51 7.92
CA GLY A 41 -0.83 -9.66 9.28
C GLY A 41 -2.14 -8.95 9.54
N LEU A 42 -2.85 -8.53 8.52
CA LEU A 42 -4.17 -7.90 8.67
C LEU A 42 -5.23 -8.96 8.90
N GLN A 43 -6.25 -8.62 9.68
CA GLN A 43 -7.38 -9.53 9.88
C GLN A 43 -8.26 -9.54 8.64
N VAL A 44 -8.53 -10.72 8.09
CA VAL A 44 -9.22 -10.84 6.81
C VAL A 44 -10.61 -11.44 6.93
N ASP A 45 -10.99 -11.92 8.09
CA ASP A 45 -12.25 -12.66 8.29
C ASP A 45 -13.21 -11.96 9.24
N THR A 46 -12.97 -10.69 9.57
CA THR A 46 -13.84 -9.92 10.45
C THR A 46 -14.14 -8.55 9.87
N GLY A 47 -15.34 -8.06 10.16
CA GLY A 47 -15.76 -6.72 9.80
C GLY A 47 -15.67 -6.45 8.31
N TRP A 48 -15.30 -5.25 8.00
CA TRP A 48 -15.27 -4.75 6.63
C TRP A 48 -14.19 -5.39 5.77
N LEU A 49 -13.16 -5.95 6.36
CA LEU A 49 -12.10 -6.63 5.61
C LEU A 49 -12.60 -7.94 4.97
N ALA A 50 -13.75 -8.44 5.38
CA ALA A 50 -14.29 -9.66 4.79
C ALA A 50 -15.02 -9.42 3.46
N SER A 51 -15.33 -8.18 3.11
CA SER A 51 -16.25 -7.89 2.02
C SER A 51 -15.63 -7.91 0.63
N GLY A 52 -14.34 -7.59 0.51
CA GLY A 52 -13.69 -7.53 -0.81
C GLY A 52 -14.18 -6.39 -1.69
N ASP A 53 -14.79 -5.37 -1.11
CA ASP A 53 -15.22 -4.19 -1.86
C ASP A 53 -14.03 -3.25 -2.14
N VAL A 54 -14.29 -2.14 -2.85
CA VAL A 54 -13.24 -1.19 -3.22
C VAL A 54 -12.49 -0.68 -2.00
N THR A 55 -13.19 -0.36 -0.92
CA THR A 55 -12.56 0.15 0.30
C THR A 55 -11.60 -0.87 0.89
N THR A 56 -12.02 -2.13 0.93
CA THR A 56 -11.19 -3.22 1.45
C THR A 56 -9.94 -3.40 0.61
N VAL A 57 -10.12 -3.50 -0.71
CA VAL A 57 -8.99 -3.70 -1.63
C VAL A 57 -8.04 -2.51 -1.57
N PHE A 58 -8.57 -1.29 -1.49
CA PHE A 58 -7.76 -0.08 -1.34
C PHE A 58 -6.91 -0.11 -0.06
N THR A 59 -7.53 -0.53 1.05
CA THR A 59 -6.82 -0.60 2.33
C THR A 59 -5.65 -1.58 2.27
N VAL A 60 -5.89 -2.74 1.65
CA VAL A 60 -4.82 -3.73 1.48
C VAL A 60 -3.72 -3.20 0.56
N ALA A 61 -4.09 -2.53 -0.52
CA ALA A 61 -3.11 -1.95 -1.45
C ALA A 61 -2.26 -0.88 -0.76
N SER A 62 -2.88 -0.02 0.05
CA SER A 62 -2.17 1.00 0.81
C SER A 62 -1.17 0.38 1.79
N ALA A 63 -1.59 -0.65 2.51
CA ALA A 63 -0.72 -1.35 3.45
C ALA A 63 0.43 -2.05 2.72
N LEU A 64 0.15 -2.67 1.58
CA LEU A 64 1.17 -3.36 0.79
C LEU A 64 2.21 -2.39 0.24
N LEU A 65 1.76 -1.19 -0.17
CA LEU A 65 2.68 -0.16 -0.66
C LEU A 65 3.65 0.26 0.45
N LYS A 66 3.14 0.48 1.66
CA LYS A 66 3.98 0.81 2.82
C LYS A 66 4.96 -0.31 3.14
N HIS A 67 4.48 -1.55 3.10
CA HIS A 67 5.32 -2.71 3.36
C HIS A 67 6.46 -2.81 2.34
N THR A 68 6.15 -2.62 1.06
CA THR A 68 7.13 -2.66 -0.01
C THR A 68 8.20 -1.58 0.19
N ALA A 69 7.78 -0.37 0.53
CA ALA A 69 8.71 0.73 0.81
C ALA A 69 9.59 0.43 2.02
N ASN A 70 8.98 -0.14 3.07
CA ASN A 70 9.73 -0.48 4.29
C ASN A 70 10.83 -1.51 4.01
N GLU A 71 10.60 -2.44 3.10
CA GLU A 71 11.57 -3.47 2.77
C GLU A 71 12.85 -2.92 2.15
N ILE A 72 12.78 -1.77 1.51
CA ILE A 72 13.97 -1.11 0.96
C ILE A 72 14.51 -0.01 1.87
N GLY A 73 14.01 0.06 3.10
CA GLY A 73 14.52 0.98 4.10
C GLY A 73 13.90 2.37 4.08
N ALA A 74 12.77 2.54 3.40
CA ALA A 74 12.13 3.85 3.30
C ALA A 74 11.42 4.24 4.60
N ASP A 75 11.40 5.54 4.87
CA ASP A 75 10.64 6.11 5.98
C ASP A 75 9.28 6.62 5.51
N ALA A 76 9.15 6.93 4.23
CA ALA A 76 7.93 7.49 3.67
C ALA A 76 7.81 7.17 2.18
N VAL A 77 6.60 7.28 1.67
CA VAL A 77 6.29 7.26 0.24
C VAL A 77 5.60 8.58 -0.08
N VAL A 78 6.18 9.35 -0.98
CA VAL A 78 5.63 10.65 -1.37
C VAL A 78 5.05 10.59 -2.78
N GLY A 79 4.13 11.51 -3.07
CA GLY A 79 3.46 11.53 -4.37
C GLY A 79 2.68 10.27 -4.65
N CYS A 80 2.09 9.65 -3.62
CA CYS A 80 1.31 8.44 -3.77
C CYS A 80 0.08 8.69 -4.62
N GLU A 81 -0.19 7.78 -5.54
CA GLU A 81 -1.42 7.78 -6.32
C GLU A 81 -1.98 6.37 -6.36
N PHE A 82 -3.29 6.29 -6.43
CA PHE A 82 -4.01 5.02 -6.50
C PHE A 82 -5.02 5.08 -7.62
N ASP A 83 -4.99 4.09 -8.50
CA ASP A 83 -5.98 3.93 -9.57
C ASP A 83 -6.86 2.72 -9.23
N VAL A 84 -8.16 2.90 -9.38
CA VAL A 84 -9.14 1.85 -9.14
C VAL A 84 -9.78 1.46 -10.46
N GLY A 85 -9.84 0.16 -10.72
CA GLY A 85 -10.53 -0.38 -11.88
C GLY A 85 -11.38 -1.57 -11.49
N PHE A 86 -12.08 -2.10 -12.47
CA PHE A 86 -12.95 -3.27 -12.27
C PHE A 86 -12.74 -4.24 -13.41
N ASP A 87 -12.72 -5.52 -13.07
CA ASP A 87 -12.64 -6.60 -14.05
C ASP A 87 -13.63 -7.70 -13.69
N ASN A 88 -13.48 -8.89 -14.28
CA ASN A 88 -14.42 -9.98 -14.10
C ASN A 88 -14.47 -10.52 -12.66
N VAL A 89 -13.43 -10.27 -11.87
CA VAL A 89 -13.35 -10.77 -10.49
C VAL A 89 -13.63 -9.68 -9.45
N GLY A 90 -13.89 -8.46 -9.89
CA GLY A 90 -14.23 -7.35 -9.01
C GLY A 90 -13.26 -6.18 -9.10
N PRO A 91 -13.19 -5.37 -8.04
CA PRO A 91 -12.34 -4.20 -8.07
C PRO A 91 -10.86 -4.58 -7.95
N TYR A 92 -10.01 -3.77 -8.56
CA TYR A 92 -8.57 -3.82 -8.32
C TYR A 92 -8.05 -2.42 -8.04
N VAL A 93 -6.95 -2.34 -7.30
CA VAL A 93 -6.32 -1.07 -6.96
C VAL A 93 -4.84 -1.18 -7.30
N VAL A 94 -4.34 -0.20 -8.05
CA VAL A 94 -2.91 -0.04 -8.33
C VAL A 94 -2.43 1.17 -7.55
N GLY A 95 -1.42 0.99 -6.71
CA GLY A 95 -0.83 2.07 -5.94
C GLY A 95 0.63 2.26 -6.33
N PHE A 96 1.08 3.51 -6.38
CA PHE A 96 2.48 3.80 -6.65
C PHE A 96 2.89 5.13 -6.03
N GLY A 97 4.20 5.30 -5.89
CA GLY A 97 4.77 6.51 -5.34
C GLY A 97 6.28 6.41 -5.28
N THR A 98 6.91 7.41 -4.68
CA THR A 98 8.37 7.47 -4.55
C THR A 98 8.76 7.19 -3.11
N ALA A 99 9.51 6.11 -2.90
CA ALA A 99 10.00 5.73 -1.57
C ALA A 99 11.22 6.59 -1.22
N VAL A 100 11.19 7.18 -0.03
CA VAL A 100 12.24 8.10 0.41
C VAL A 100 12.68 7.76 1.83
N LYS A 101 13.91 8.12 2.13
CA LYS A 101 14.47 8.00 3.48
C LYS A 101 14.73 9.39 4.01
N LEU A 102 14.19 9.69 5.19
CA LEU A 102 14.40 10.99 5.83
C LEU A 102 15.84 11.13 6.29
N LYS A 103 16.37 12.31 6.15
CA LYS A 103 17.74 12.62 6.57
C LYS A 103 17.81 12.98 8.04
#